data_710ceff02c891680a392952b947c3f86
#
_entry.id   710ceff02c891680a392952b947c3f86
#
_cell.length_a   1.000
_cell.length_b   1.000
_cell.length_c   1.000
_cell.angle_alpha   90.00
_cell.angle_beta   90.00
_cell.angle_gamma   90.00
#
_symmetry.space_group_name_H-M   'P 1'
#
loop_
_entity.id
_entity.type
_entity.pdbx_description
1 polymer ?
#
loop_
_entity_poly.entity_id
_entity_poly.type
_entity_poly.pdbx_seq_one_letter_code
_entity_poly.pdbx_strand_id
1 'polypeptide(L)'
;MEWSTHRGADSRGFHDSEGLRRVLARLQADGGLSWRTDPEASELMQYAAKRYAALAHRHGLDPWEAAAAAYDAMRAPSALRADDPWAIVTRAVQVTCIAEERAQGLLCSVHQARRRKISSYHDAERFSDRDHPLPEYHRAFRTEPVEPQNDLSPLPEVEPAIEDAIMLFTLLGWPSDRARSCVEYICSRLADASSRPSAFE
;
A
#
# COMPACT_ATOMS: atom_id res chain seq x y z
N MET A 1 -51.80 -28.20 16.62
CA MET A 1 -50.79 -27.19 16.94
C MET A 1 -49.73 -27.27 15.88
N GLU A 2 -49.90 -26.48 14.82
CA GLU A 2 -48.95 -26.42 13.71
C GLU A 2 -47.85 -25.41 14.06
N TRP A 3 -46.63 -25.91 14.15
CA TRP A 3 -45.44 -25.04 14.22
C TRP A 3 -45.08 -24.63 12.81
N SER A 4 -45.63 -23.51 12.39
CA SER A 4 -45.25 -22.82 11.14
C SER A 4 -43.86 -22.29 11.30
N THR A 5 -42.88 -23.04 10.82
CA THR A 5 -41.51 -22.56 10.64
C THR A 5 -41.49 -21.59 9.48
N HIS A 6 -41.83 -20.34 9.76
CA HIS A 6 -41.47 -19.23 8.87
C HIS A 6 -39.96 -18.98 8.97
N ARG A 7 -39.21 -19.74 8.22
CA ARG A 7 -37.85 -19.43 7.89
C ARG A 7 -37.84 -18.65 6.58
N GLY A 8 -38.46 -17.49 6.62
CA GLY A 8 -38.28 -16.43 5.66
C GLY A 8 -36.96 -15.74 5.96
N ALA A 9 -35.87 -16.32 5.52
CA ALA A 9 -34.59 -15.64 5.47
C ALA A 9 -34.68 -14.61 4.33
N ASP A 10 -35.14 -13.42 4.66
CA ASP A 10 -34.92 -12.23 3.86
C ASP A 10 -33.42 -11.87 4.03
N SER A 11 -32.56 -12.62 3.36
CA SER A 11 -31.12 -12.34 3.29
C SER A 11 -30.88 -11.15 2.38
N ARG A 12 -31.35 -10.00 2.84
CA ARG A 12 -31.08 -8.69 2.25
C ARG A 12 -29.69 -8.23 2.64
N GLY A 13 -28.68 -8.99 2.32
CA GLY A 13 -27.33 -8.61 2.67
C GLY A 13 -26.32 -9.20 1.68
N PHE A 14 -25.25 -8.48 1.47
CA PHE A 14 -24.12 -8.88 0.64
C PHE A 14 -23.17 -9.88 1.34
N HIS A 15 -23.57 -10.45 2.46
CA HIS A 15 -22.68 -11.31 3.27
C HIS A 15 -22.45 -12.70 2.62
N ASP A 16 -23.40 -13.20 1.88
CA ASP A 16 -23.30 -14.42 1.08
C ASP A 16 -23.09 -14.11 -0.41
N SER A 17 -22.72 -15.14 -1.19
CA SER A 17 -22.40 -14.99 -2.60
C SER A 17 -23.58 -14.54 -3.46
N GLU A 18 -24.80 -14.99 -3.14
CA GLU A 18 -26.00 -14.61 -3.88
C GLU A 18 -26.44 -13.19 -3.54
N GLY A 19 -26.35 -12.80 -2.27
CA GLY A 19 -26.60 -11.44 -1.83
C GLY A 19 -25.62 -10.46 -2.46
N LEU A 20 -24.33 -10.77 -2.46
CA LEU A 20 -23.34 -9.96 -3.13
C LEU A 20 -23.65 -9.81 -4.63
N ARG A 21 -23.96 -10.91 -5.33
CA ARG A 21 -24.29 -10.88 -6.76
C ARG A 21 -25.47 -9.95 -7.05
N ARG A 22 -26.54 -9.99 -6.25
CA ARG A 22 -27.70 -9.10 -6.39
C ARG A 22 -27.32 -7.62 -6.21
N VAL A 23 -26.53 -7.32 -5.17
CA VAL A 23 -26.06 -5.95 -4.91
C VAL A 23 -25.19 -5.47 -6.07
N LEU A 24 -24.23 -6.27 -6.52
CA LEU A 24 -23.35 -5.91 -7.63
C LEU A 24 -24.13 -5.69 -8.93
N ALA A 25 -25.11 -6.55 -9.24
CA ALA A 25 -25.97 -6.39 -10.42
C ALA A 25 -26.72 -5.05 -10.39
N ARG A 26 -27.25 -4.68 -9.22
CA ARG A 26 -27.94 -3.40 -9.04
C ARG A 26 -26.98 -2.20 -9.15
N LEU A 27 -25.82 -2.25 -8.50
CA LEU A 27 -24.84 -1.17 -8.51
C LEU A 27 -24.19 -0.95 -9.89
N GLN A 28 -24.22 -1.95 -10.76
CA GLN A 28 -23.67 -1.84 -12.12
C GLN A 28 -24.72 -1.47 -13.18
N ALA A 29 -26.02 -1.56 -12.85
CA ALA A 29 -27.11 -1.38 -13.82
C ALA A 29 -27.15 0.02 -14.44
N ASP A 30 -26.70 1.06 -13.74
CA ASP A 30 -26.68 2.47 -14.16
C ASP A 30 -25.30 2.97 -14.61
N GLY A 31 -24.42 2.05 -15.05
CA GLY A 31 -23.05 2.40 -15.42
C GLY A 31 -22.13 2.71 -14.22
N GLY A 32 -22.58 2.33 -13.02
CA GLY A 32 -21.80 2.47 -11.80
C GLY A 32 -21.97 3.81 -11.07
N LEU A 33 -22.95 4.62 -11.41
CA LEU A 33 -23.28 5.85 -10.68
C LEU A 33 -23.75 5.54 -9.26
N SER A 34 -24.50 4.45 -9.08
CA SER A 34 -25.00 3.99 -7.78
C SER A 34 -23.90 3.71 -6.76
N TRP A 35 -22.68 3.38 -7.17
CA TRP A 35 -21.55 3.22 -6.25
C TRP A 35 -21.25 4.46 -5.39
N ARG A 36 -21.63 5.64 -5.85
CA ARG A 36 -21.40 6.91 -5.14
C ARG A 36 -22.54 7.33 -4.23
N THR A 37 -23.75 6.89 -4.53
CA THR A 37 -24.98 7.43 -3.92
C THR A 37 -25.75 6.40 -3.11
N ASP A 38 -25.53 5.11 -3.37
CA ASP A 38 -26.24 4.04 -2.69
C ASP A 38 -25.65 3.78 -1.30
N PRO A 39 -26.43 3.88 -0.22
CA PRO A 39 -25.94 3.63 1.13
C PRO A 39 -25.44 2.17 1.32
N GLU A 40 -26.04 1.18 0.62
CA GLU A 40 -25.61 -0.22 0.70
C GLU A 40 -24.22 -0.42 0.07
N ALA A 41 -23.85 0.39 -0.93
CA ALA A 41 -22.48 0.41 -1.45
C ALA A 41 -21.48 0.86 -0.38
N SER A 42 -21.81 1.87 0.40
CA SER A 42 -20.97 2.34 1.53
C SER A 42 -20.83 1.27 2.61
N GLU A 43 -21.92 0.60 2.96
CA GLU A 43 -21.92 -0.50 3.94
C GLU A 43 -21.09 -1.70 3.43
N LEU A 44 -21.21 -2.04 2.15
CA LEU A 44 -20.41 -3.07 1.51
C LEU A 44 -18.91 -2.76 1.58
N MET A 45 -18.52 -1.51 1.33
CA MET A 45 -17.12 -1.09 1.41
C MET A 45 -16.59 -1.13 2.85
N GLN A 46 -17.38 -0.69 3.83
CA GLN A 46 -17.02 -0.81 5.24
C GLN A 46 -16.87 -2.28 5.67
N TYR A 47 -17.76 -3.13 5.18
CA TYR A 47 -17.66 -4.57 5.43
C TYR A 47 -16.41 -5.16 4.79
N ALA A 48 -16.07 -4.78 3.55
CA ALA A 48 -14.86 -5.24 2.87
C ALA A 48 -13.60 -4.80 3.62
N ALA A 49 -13.53 -3.56 4.11
CA ALA A 49 -12.42 -3.07 4.93
C ALA A 49 -12.24 -3.92 6.20
N LYS A 50 -13.34 -4.20 6.91
CA LYS A 50 -13.31 -5.06 8.11
C LYS A 50 -12.92 -6.50 7.79
N ARG A 51 -13.50 -7.08 6.72
CA ARG A 51 -13.25 -8.45 6.29
C ARG A 51 -11.79 -8.69 5.92
N TYR A 52 -11.16 -7.74 5.25
CA TYR A 52 -9.79 -7.88 4.75
C TYR A 52 -8.74 -7.17 5.64
N ALA A 53 -9.12 -6.62 6.79
CA ALA A 53 -8.20 -5.92 7.68
C ALA A 53 -6.98 -6.76 8.08
N ALA A 54 -7.20 -8.01 8.49
CA ALA A 54 -6.11 -8.91 8.89
C ALA A 54 -5.17 -9.23 7.71
N LEU A 55 -5.72 -9.34 6.48
CA LEU A 55 -4.94 -9.55 5.28
C LEU A 55 -4.12 -8.31 4.93
N ALA A 56 -4.72 -7.12 4.97
CA ALA A 56 -4.04 -5.85 4.73
C ALA A 56 -2.85 -5.66 5.69
N HIS A 57 -3.11 -5.79 7.00
CA HIS A 57 -2.07 -5.63 8.02
C HIS A 57 -0.92 -6.63 7.86
N ARG A 58 -1.20 -7.87 7.43
CA ARG A 58 -0.15 -8.87 7.14
C ARG A 58 0.84 -8.39 6.06
N HIS A 59 0.38 -7.57 5.13
CA HIS A 59 1.17 -7.00 4.04
C HIS A 59 1.59 -5.55 4.29
N GLY A 60 1.44 -5.06 5.54
CA GLY A 60 1.80 -3.70 5.93
C GLY A 60 0.92 -2.61 5.29
N LEU A 61 -0.32 -2.96 4.93
CA LEU A 61 -1.28 -2.08 4.27
C LEU A 61 -2.38 -1.64 5.22
N ASP A 62 -3.00 -0.49 4.91
CA ASP A 62 -4.24 -0.06 5.58
C ASP A 62 -5.43 -0.89 5.10
N PRO A 63 -6.42 -1.20 5.98
CA PRO A 63 -7.64 -1.92 5.58
C PRO A 63 -8.40 -1.32 4.41
N TRP A 64 -8.35 0.00 4.22
CA TRP A 64 -9.00 0.66 3.10
C TRP A 64 -8.29 0.45 1.77
N GLU A 65 -6.98 0.18 1.76
CA GLU A 65 -6.25 -0.23 0.54
C GLU A 65 -6.75 -1.61 0.07
N ALA A 66 -6.96 -2.55 0.98
CA ALA A 66 -7.58 -3.82 0.66
C ALA A 66 -9.05 -3.67 0.22
N ALA A 67 -9.80 -2.74 0.81
CA ALA A 67 -11.15 -2.42 0.38
C ALA A 67 -11.18 -1.80 -1.02
N ALA A 68 -10.23 -0.94 -1.36
CA ALA A 68 -10.08 -0.41 -2.71
C ALA A 68 -9.83 -1.53 -3.74
N ALA A 69 -8.97 -2.49 -3.41
CA ALA A 69 -8.74 -3.66 -4.25
C ALA A 69 -10.01 -4.53 -4.41
N ALA A 70 -10.80 -4.66 -3.34
CA ALA A 70 -12.09 -5.32 -3.38
C ALA A 70 -13.10 -4.58 -4.28
N TYR A 71 -13.14 -3.25 -4.19
CA TYR A 71 -13.98 -2.40 -5.03
C TYR A 71 -13.68 -2.61 -6.52
N ASP A 72 -12.42 -2.58 -6.91
CA ASP A 72 -12.02 -2.80 -8.31
C ASP A 72 -12.43 -4.19 -8.81
N ALA A 73 -12.26 -5.22 -7.97
CA ALA A 73 -12.69 -6.58 -8.28
C ALA A 73 -14.22 -6.70 -8.43
N MET A 74 -14.98 -6.05 -7.56
CA MET A 74 -16.44 -6.04 -7.57
C MET A 74 -17.01 -5.34 -8.80
N ARG A 75 -16.33 -4.34 -9.35
CA ARG A 75 -16.71 -3.66 -10.59
C ARG A 75 -16.44 -4.48 -11.85
N ALA A 76 -15.56 -5.46 -11.75
CA ALA A 76 -15.25 -6.29 -12.89
C ALA A 76 -16.43 -7.24 -13.24
N PRO A 77 -16.75 -7.42 -14.54
CA PRO A 77 -17.82 -8.33 -14.97
C PRO A 77 -17.60 -9.79 -14.54
N SER A 78 -16.37 -10.17 -14.21
CA SER A 78 -16.01 -11.51 -13.72
C SER A 78 -16.64 -11.81 -12.36
N ALA A 79 -16.77 -10.82 -11.47
CA ALA A 79 -17.39 -11.00 -10.16
C ALA A 79 -18.89 -11.35 -10.28
N LEU A 80 -19.60 -10.70 -11.21
CA LEU A 80 -21.02 -11.01 -11.45
C LEU A 80 -21.27 -12.40 -12.04
N ARG A 81 -20.35 -12.87 -12.88
CA ARG A 81 -20.49 -14.16 -13.58
C ARG A 81 -19.96 -15.34 -12.78
N ALA A 82 -19.28 -15.10 -11.68
CA ALA A 82 -18.70 -16.15 -10.86
C ALA A 82 -19.77 -16.92 -10.08
N ASP A 83 -19.56 -18.21 -9.90
CA ASP A 83 -20.40 -19.03 -9.00
C ASP A 83 -20.29 -18.53 -7.56
N ASP A 84 -19.09 -18.10 -7.15
CA ASP A 84 -18.82 -17.45 -5.87
C ASP A 84 -18.12 -16.09 -6.09
N PRO A 85 -18.89 -14.98 -6.11
CA PRO A 85 -18.33 -13.63 -6.21
C PRO A 85 -17.32 -13.29 -5.11
N TRP A 86 -17.58 -13.73 -3.86
CA TRP A 86 -16.65 -13.47 -2.76
C TRP A 86 -15.30 -14.17 -2.93
N ALA A 87 -15.27 -15.37 -3.52
CA ALA A 87 -14.00 -16.05 -3.81
C ALA A 87 -13.17 -15.26 -4.82
N ILE A 88 -13.80 -14.71 -5.88
CA ILE A 88 -13.13 -13.87 -6.86
C ILE A 88 -12.59 -12.60 -6.22
N VAL A 89 -13.42 -11.90 -5.43
CA VAL A 89 -13.00 -10.67 -4.73
C VAL A 89 -11.85 -10.97 -3.77
N THR A 90 -11.97 -12.02 -2.95
CA THR A 90 -10.91 -12.40 -2.00
C THR A 90 -9.59 -12.69 -2.71
N ARG A 91 -9.65 -13.42 -3.83
CA ARG A 91 -8.44 -13.71 -4.62
C ARG A 91 -7.82 -12.46 -5.20
N ALA A 92 -8.63 -11.55 -5.71
CA ALA A 92 -8.16 -10.27 -6.24
C ALA A 92 -7.48 -9.41 -5.17
N VAL A 93 -8.09 -9.32 -3.98
CA VAL A 93 -7.51 -8.60 -2.83
C VAL A 93 -6.16 -9.21 -2.44
N GLN A 94 -6.08 -10.55 -2.30
CA GLN A 94 -4.81 -11.22 -1.97
C GLN A 94 -3.70 -10.89 -2.98
N VAL A 95 -4.00 -11.02 -4.28
CA VAL A 95 -3.01 -10.73 -5.34
C VAL A 95 -2.60 -9.27 -5.33
N THR A 96 -3.54 -8.36 -5.03
CA THR A 96 -3.26 -6.93 -4.96
C THR A 96 -2.40 -6.60 -3.75
N CYS A 97 -2.74 -7.09 -2.55
CA CYS A 97 -1.92 -6.86 -1.35
C CYS A 97 -0.48 -7.35 -1.52
N ILE A 98 -0.28 -8.54 -2.08
CA ILE A 98 1.07 -9.05 -2.41
C ILE A 98 1.79 -8.14 -3.41
N ALA A 99 1.07 -7.62 -4.42
CA ALA A 99 1.66 -6.74 -5.42
C ALA A 99 2.01 -5.35 -4.84
N GLU A 100 1.19 -4.82 -3.92
CA GLU A 100 1.44 -3.57 -3.20
C GLU A 100 2.69 -3.69 -2.32
N GLU A 101 2.76 -4.74 -1.49
CA GLU A 101 3.94 -5.00 -0.67
C GLU A 101 5.21 -5.10 -1.51
N ARG A 102 5.15 -5.86 -2.63
CA ARG A 102 6.26 -5.97 -3.57
C ARG A 102 6.61 -4.63 -4.22
N ALA A 103 5.61 -3.84 -4.60
CA ALA A 103 5.83 -2.54 -5.20
C ALA A 103 6.54 -1.58 -4.24
N GLN A 104 6.15 -1.59 -2.96
CA GLN A 104 6.80 -0.82 -1.91
C GLN A 104 8.26 -1.25 -1.71
N GLY A 105 8.52 -2.57 -1.62
CA GLY A 105 9.88 -3.10 -1.47
C GLY A 105 10.80 -2.84 -2.67
N LEU A 106 10.26 -2.84 -3.88
CA LEU A 106 11.01 -2.61 -5.12
C LEU A 106 10.99 -1.14 -5.59
N LEU A 107 10.34 -0.24 -4.84
CA LEU A 107 10.15 1.17 -5.20
C LEU A 107 9.61 1.34 -6.63
N CYS A 108 8.68 0.49 -7.03
CA CYS A 108 8.04 0.53 -8.35
C CYS A 108 6.52 0.63 -8.24
N SER A 109 5.84 0.89 -9.36
CA SER A 109 4.38 0.91 -9.36
C SER A 109 3.80 -0.50 -9.20
N VAL A 110 2.62 -0.61 -8.59
CA VAL A 110 1.86 -1.88 -8.43
C VAL A 110 1.65 -2.57 -9.76
N HIS A 111 1.40 -1.80 -10.83
CA HIS A 111 1.26 -2.34 -12.17
C HIS A 111 2.56 -3.00 -12.67
N GLN A 112 3.72 -2.43 -12.37
CA GLN A 112 5.01 -3.05 -12.68
C GLN A 112 5.26 -4.28 -11.80
N ALA A 113 4.95 -4.22 -10.50
CA ALA A 113 5.10 -5.34 -9.58
C ALA A 113 4.27 -6.58 -9.97
N ARG A 114 3.16 -6.40 -10.68
CA ARG A 114 2.33 -7.49 -11.22
C ARG A 114 2.90 -8.15 -12.47
N ARG A 115 3.89 -7.55 -13.13
CA ARG A 115 4.47 -8.13 -14.35
C ARG A 115 5.19 -9.43 -14.01
N ARG A 116 5.00 -10.47 -14.86
CA ARG A 116 5.58 -11.80 -14.67
C ARG A 116 7.10 -11.78 -14.41
N LYS A 117 7.82 -10.90 -15.09
CA LYS A 117 9.28 -10.74 -14.91
C LYS A 117 9.62 -10.27 -13.49
N ILE A 118 8.81 -9.37 -12.92
CA ILE A 118 9.04 -8.79 -11.58
C ILE A 118 8.42 -9.69 -10.51
N SER A 119 7.30 -10.36 -10.80
CA SER A 119 6.66 -11.29 -9.87
C SER A 119 7.49 -12.54 -9.58
N SER A 120 8.53 -12.81 -10.35
CA SER A 120 9.49 -13.90 -10.08
C SER A 120 10.51 -13.52 -8.99
N TYR A 121 10.67 -12.24 -8.67
CA TYR A 121 11.43 -11.80 -7.51
C TYR A 121 10.57 -12.02 -6.27
N HIS A 122 10.79 -13.12 -5.57
CA HIS A 122 9.91 -13.57 -4.50
C HIS A 122 9.99 -12.73 -3.24
N ASP A 123 11.12 -12.10 -2.99
CA ASP A 123 11.40 -11.45 -1.74
C ASP A 123 11.71 -9.97 -2.01
N ALA A 124 10.63 -9.15 -2.05
CA ALA A 124 10.78 -7.74 -1.82
C ALA A 124 11.13 -7.55 -0.34
N GLU A 125 12.34 -7.93 0.03
CA GLU A 125 12.88 -7.59 1.33
C GLU A 125 12.95 -6.08 1.44
N ARG A 126 12.31 -5.53 2.46
CA ARG A 126 12.55 -4.13 2.83
C ARG A 126 14.01 -4.02 3.26
N PHE A 127 14.63 -2.88 2.99
CA PHE A 127 15.99 -2.63 3.47
C PHE A 127 16.10 -2.84 4.99
N SER A 128 15.03 -2.56 5.75
CA SER A 128 14.95 -2.80 7.19
C SER A 128 14.92 -4.28 7.59
N ASP A 129 14.53 -5.17 6.68
CA ASP A 129 14.35 -6.60 6.97
C ASP A 129 15.58 -7.42 6.56
N ARG A 130 16.62 -6.75 6.03
CA ARG A 130 17.86 -7.39 5.64
C ARG A 130 18.78 -7.54 6.84
N ASP A 131 19.16 -8.75 7.15
CA ASP A 131 20.13 -9.07 8.19
C ASP A 131 21.55 -8.57 7.88
N HIS A 132 21.78 -8.12 6.63
CA HIS A 132 23.09 -7.66 6.19
C HIS A 132 23.14 -6.13 6.14
N PRO A 133 24.12 -5.50 6.81
CA PRO A 133 24.28 -4.05 6.77
C PRO A 133 24.57 -3.58 5.35
N LEU A 134 23.98 -2.44 4.98
CA LEU A 134 24.19 -1.77 3.68
C LEU A 134 25.64 -1.77 3.15
N PRO A 135 26.68 -1.66 3.98
CA PRO A 135 28.09 -1.70 3.54
C PRO A 135 28.49 -2.96 2.80
N GLU A 136 27.80 -4.09 2.99
CA GLU A 136 28.11 -5.35 2.29
C GLU A 136 27.65 -5.34 0.83
N TYR A 137 26.66 -4.51 0.49
CA TYR A 137 26.11 -4.45 -0.86
C TYR A 137 26.90 -3.59 -1.83
N HIS A 138 27.43 -2.48 -1.37
CA HIS A 138 28.21 -1.58 -2.22
C HIS A 138 29.18 -0.75 -1.41
N ARG A 139 30.37 -0.55 -1.98
CA ARG A 139 31.46 0.19 -1.32
C ARG A 139 31.08 1.64 -0.96
N ALA A 140 30.15 2.25 -1.71
CA ALA A 140 29.67 3.61 -1.44
C ALA A 140 28.90 3.73 -0.10
N PHE A 141 28.41 2.60 0.45
CA PHE A 141 27.73 2.58 1.76
C PHE A 141 28.68 2.23 2.92
N ARG A 142 29.97 2.03 2.65
CA ARG A 142 30.99 1.85 3.69
C ARG A 142 31.40 3.22 4.19
N THR A 143 30.72 3.71 5.21
CA THR A 143 31.26 4.77 6.05
C THR A 143 32.28 4.10 6.97
N GLU A 144 33.56 4.46 6.83
CA GLU A 144 34.52 4.07 7.85
C GLU A 144 34.04 4.64 9.18
N PRO A 145 34.04 3.85 10.29
CA PRO A 145 33.73 4.41 11.59
C PRO A 145 34.70 5.58 11.83
N VAL A 146 34.16 6.76 11.86
CA VAL A 146 34.95 7.91 12.35
C VAL A 146 35.18 7.58 13.81
N GLU A 147 36.41 7.21 14.16
CA GLU A 147 36.84 7.13 15.57
C GLU A 147 36.43 8.42 16.24
N PRO A 148 35.78 8.40 17.40
CA PRO A 148 35.39 9.62 18.10
C PRO A 148 36.68 10.36 18.47
N GLN A 149 37.10 11.22 17.57
CA GLN A 149 38.10 12.20 17.91
C GLN A 149 37.44 13.14 18.91
N ASN A 150 37.95 13.15 20.13
CA ASN A 150 37.53 14.01 21.25
C ASN A 150 37.85 15.50 21.01
N ASP A 151 37.81 15.91 19.75
CA ASP A 151 37.89 17.33 19.39
C ASP A 151 36.45 17.84 19.23
N LEU A 152 36.14 18.88 19.97
CA LEU A 152 34.93 19.70 19.86
C LEU A 152 34.90 20.43 18.50
N SER A 153 35.08 19.68 17.42
CA SER A 153 34.89 20.19 16.07
C SER A 153 33.39 20.26 15.78
N PRO A 154 32.90 21.33 15.16
CA PRO A 154 31.51 21.45 14.81
C PRO A 154 31.07 20.25 13.96
N LEU A 155 29.82 19.81 14.16
CA LEU A 155 29.16 18.77 13.38
C LEU A 155 29.50 18.87 11.88
N PRO A 156 29.80 17.77 11.19
CA PRO A 156 30.10 17.83 9.75
C PRO A 156 29.02 18.63 9.07
N GLU A 157 29.44 19.64 8.35
CA GLU A 157 28.54 20.57 7.65
C GLU A 157 27.58 19.76 6.78
N VAL A 158 26.31 19.82 7.08
CA VAL A 158 25.23 19.13 6.32
C VAL A 158 25.11 19.76 4.93
N GLU A 159 25.53 21.02 4.77
CA GLU A 159 25.49 21.77 3.51
C GLU A 159 26.16 21.05 2.33
N PRO A 160 27.37 20.47 2.44
CA PRO A 160 28.00 19.76 1.32
C PRO A 160 27.17 18.57 0.81
N ALA A 161 26.56 17.81 1.70
CA ALA A 161 25.74 16.66 1.31
C ALA A 161 24.45 17.08 0.58
N ILE A 162 23.88 18.22 0.94
CA ILE A 162 22.71 18.81 0.27
C ILE A 162 23.10 19.25 -1.15
N GLU A 163 24.20 19.97 -1.31
CA GLU A 163 24.67 20.41 -2.62
C GLU A 163 25.05 19.23 -3.53
N ASP A 164 25.69 18.19 -3.00
CA ASP A 164 26.01 16.97 -3.74
C ASP A 164 24.73 16.27 -4.22
N ALA A 165 23.69 16.20 -3.39
CA ALA A 165 22.42 15.64 -3.77
C ALA A 165 21.74 16.47 -4.87
N ILE A 166 21.75 17.79 -4.77
CA ILE A 166 21.20 18.70 -5.79
C ILE A 166 21.96 18.52 -7.11
N MET A 167 23.26 18.43 -7.06
CA MET A 167 24.11 18.20 -8.24
C MET A 167 23.78 16.85 -8.89
N LEU A 168 23.64 15.80 -8.10
CA LEU A 168 23.27 14.47 -8.61
C LEU A 168 21.93 14.49 -9.35
N PHE A 169 20.89 15.08 -8.76
CA PHE A 169 19.58 15.17 -9.41
C PHE A 169 19.63 16.02 -10.69
N THR A 170 20.43 17.07 -10.68
CA THR A 170 20.63 17.92 -11.85
C THR A 170 21.33 17.17 -12.98
N LEU A 171 22.33 16.34 -12.67
CA LEU A 171 23.00 15.46 -13.63
C LEU A 171 22.05 14.38 -14.19
N LEU A 172 21.06 13.97 -13.40
CA LEU A 172 20.00 13.06 -13.85
C LEU A 172 18.91 13.76 -14.70
N GLY A 173 19.09 15.05 -15.01
CA GLY A 173 18.19 15.80 -15.88
C GLY A 173 17.05 16.54 -15.17
N TRP A 174 17.08 16.65 -13.87
CA TRP A 174 16.10 17.47 -13.15
C TRP A 174 16.48 18.96 -13.28
N PRO A 175 15.49 19.87 -13.41
CA PRO A 175 15.74 21.29 -13.28
C PRO A 175 16.34 21.61 -11.90
N SER A 176 17.43 22.38 -11.87
CA SER A 176 18.22 22.63 -10.65
C SER A 176 17.41 23.28 -9.52
N ASP A 177 16.46 24.17 -9.87
CA ASP A 177 15.53 24.80 -8.94
C ASP A 177 14.60 23.79 -8.25
N ARG A 178 14.09 22.81 -9.02
CA ARG A 178 13.24 21.74 -8.49
C ARG A 178 14.05 20.75 -7.65
N ALA A 179 15.23 20.36 -8.13
CA ALA A 179 16.13 19.49 -7.38
C ALA A 179 16.44 20.11 -6.00
N ARG A 180 16.79 21.38 -5.96
CA ARG A 180 17.05 22.12 -4.72
C ARG A 180 15.83 22.12 -3.80
N SER A 181 14.68 22.55 -4.29
CA SER A 181 13.45 22.62 -3.48
C SER A 181 13.05 21.27 -2.91
N CYS A 182 13.21 20.17 -3.68
CA CYS A 182 12.90 18.83 -3.22
C CYS A 182 13.88 18.36 -2.13
N VAL A 183 15.18 18.54 -2.33
CA VAL A 183 16.20 18.11 -1.38
C VAL A 183 16.07 18.89 -0.06
N GLU A 184 15.92 20.21 -0.12
CA GLU A 184 15.72 21.07 1.06
C GLU A 184 14.44 20.68 1.83
N TYR A 185 13.33 20.40 1.11
CA TYR A 185 12.09 19.93 1.74
C TYR A 185 12.28 18.60 2.46
N ILE A 186 12.95 17.64 1.84
CA ILE A 186 13.22 16.32 2.46
C ILE A 186 14.09 16.50 3.70
N CYS A 187 15.17 17.29 3.62
CA CYS A 187 16.06 17.53 4.74
C CYS A 187 15.34 18.22 5.91
N SER A 188 14.48 19.20 5.63
CA SER A 188 13.69 19.85 6.68
C SER A 188 12.73 18.87 7.37
N ARG A 189 12.08 17.99 6.59
CA ARG A 189 11.18 16.96 7.16
C ARG A 189 11.92 15.92 7.99
N LEU A 190 13.13 15.56 7.60
CA LEU A 190 13.99 14.66 8.37
C LEU A 190 14.44 15.30 9.68
N ALA A 191 14.84 16.58 9.64
CA ALA A 191 15.19 17.34 10.84
C ALA A 191 14.02 17.44 11.82
N ASP A 192 12.80 17.73 11.32
CA ASP A 192 11.58 17.77 12.12
C ASP A 192 11.23 16.40 12.74
N ALA A 193 11.47 15.32 12.00
CA ALA A 193 11.21 13.96 12.48
C ALA A 193 12.21 13.53 13.57
N SER A 194 13.47 13.92 13.43
CA SER A 194 14.52 13.61 14.43
C SER A 194 14.38 14.42 15.73
N SER A 195 13.71 15.57 15.68
CA SER A 195 13.48 16.42 16.85
C SER A 195 12.27 16.01 17.71
N ARG A 196 11.44 15.04 17.26
CA ARG A 196 10.32 14.54 18.06
C ARG A 196 10.84 13.50 19.05
N PRO A 197 10.65 13.69 20.39
CA PRO A 197 10.95 12.66 21.35
C PRO A 197 10.12 11.40 21.02
N SER A 198 10.77 10.24 21.01
CA SER A 198 10.10 8.97 20.82
C SER A 198 9.05 8.79 21.91
N ALA A 199 7.79 8.61 21.52
CA ALA A 199 6.68 8.41 22.45
C ALA A 199 6.63 6.98 23.03
N PHE A 200 7.78 6.29 23.06
CA PHE A 200 7.97 4.98 23.67
C PHE A 200 9.09 5.05 24.71
N GLU A 201 8.76 5.57 25.87
CA GLU A 201 9.31 5.22 27.19
C GLU A 201 8.18 4.76 28.10
#